data_3c6375566e32b5971b1b4f7bf6f305b8
#
_entry.id   3c6375566e32b5971b1b4f7bf6f305b8
#
_cell.length_a   1.000
_cell.length_b   1.000
_cell.length_c   1.000
_cell.angle_alpha   90.00
_cell.angle_beta   90.00
_cell.angle_gamma   90.00
#
_symmetry.space_group_name_H-M   'P 1'
#
loop_
_entity.id
_entity.type
_entity.pdbx_description
1 polymer ?
#
loop_
_entity_poly.entity_id
_entity_poly.type
_entity_poly.pdbx_seq_one_letter_code
_entity_poly.pdbx_strand_id
1 'polypeptide(L)'
;MTCPGCSQENPAGARFCGGCGAILEVICVACQGENPPGNRFCHQCGGVLGPGSAAGQFVSPQSYTPKHLAEKILTTGSALKGERKQVTVLFVDVSGFTSLSERLDPEEVHRLMSRAFDLMLAEVHRYEGTVNQFLGDGIMALFGAPIAHEDHARRAV
;
A
#
# COMPACT_ATOMS: atom_id res chain seq x y z
N MET A 1 14.71 -27.84 -6.90
CA MET A 1 13.78 -27.66 -5.75
C MET A 1 12.37 -27.99 -6.18
N THR A 2 11.55 -28.61 -5.33
CA THR A 2 10.19 -29.01 -5.66
C THR A 2 9.20 -27.89 -5.30
N CYS A 3 8.32 -27.54 -6.19
CA CYS A 3 7.30 -26.53 -5.96
C CYS A 3 6.26 -27.00 -4.93
N PRO A 4 5.97 -26.26 -3.86
CA PRO A 4 4.98 -26.63 -2.86
C PRO A 4 3.53 -26.56 -3.39
N GLY A 5 3.28 -25.85 -4.48
CA GLY A 5 1.94 -25.67 -5.03
C GLY A 5 1.53 -26.72 -6.06
N CYS A 6 2.47 -27.28 -6.83
CA CYS A 6 2.16 -28.24 -7.91
C CYS A 6 3.11 -29.44 -7.99
N SER A 7 4.05 -29.55 -7.05
CA SER A 7 5.06 -30.62 -6.97
C SER A 7 6.00 -30.72 -8.19
N GLN A 8 6.02 -29.71 -9.08
CA GLN A 8 6.95 -29.64 -10.21
C GLN A 8 8.37 -29.46 -9.71
N GLU A 9 9.33 -30.23 -10.26
CA GLU A 9 10.76 -30.00 -10.03
C GLU A 9 11.23 -28.79 -10.83
N ASN A 10 11.99 -27.91 -10.17
CA ASN A 10 12.56 -26.69 -10.72
C ASN A 10 14.06 -26.64 -10.45
N PRO A 11 14.86 -25.95 -11.29
CA PRO A 11 16.29 -25.75 -11.05
C PRO A 11 16.54 -25.08 -9.70
N ALA A 12 17.69 -25.33 -9.09
CA ALA A 12 18.12 -24.58 -7.90
C ALA A 12 18.27 -23.10 -8.25
N GLY A 13 17.74 -22.19 -7.39
CA GLY A 13 17.73 -20.76 -7.66
C GLY A 13 16.60 -20.26 -8.57
N ALA A 14 15.65 -21.10 -8.93
CA ALA A 14 14.47 -20.67 -9.67
C ALA A 14 13.56 -19.82 -8.79
N ARG A 15 13.32 -18.56 -9.15
CA ARG A 15 12.44 -17.64 -8.42
C ARG A 15 10.96 -17.95 -8.59
N PHE A 16 10.60 -18.57 -9.70
CA PHE A 16 9.21 -18.93 -10.02
C PHE A 16 9.15 -20.37 -10.52
N CYS A 17 8.07 -21.06 -10.22
CA CYS A 17 7.80 -22.39 -10.73
C CYS A 17 7.46 -22.35 -12.21
N GLY A 18 8.19 -23.12 -13.02
CA GLY A 18 7.95 -23.23 -14.45
C GLY A 18 6.62 -23.92 -14.82
N GLY A 19 5.97 -24.62 -13.87
CA GLY A 19 4.71 -25.31 -14.09
C GLY A 19 3.47 -24.51 -13.70
N CYS A 20 3.49 -23.80 -12.55
CA CYS A 20 2.31 -23.10 -12.03
C CYS A 20 2.55 -21.62 -11.74
N GLY A 21 3.75 -21.09 -11.97
CA GLY A 21 4.09 -19.70 -11.74
C GLY A 21 4.22 -19.30 -10.26
N ALA A 22 4.10 -20.21 -9.30
CA ALA A 22 4.23 -19.92 -7.88
C ALA A 22 5.64 -19.42 -7.57
N ILE A 23 5.74 -18.48 -6.61
CA ILE A 23 7.04 -17.97 -6.14
C ILE A 23 7.76 -19.08 -5.37
N LEU A 24 9.00 -19.34 -5.71
CA LEU A 24 9.85 -20.36 -5.09
C LEU A 24 10.91 -19.77 -4.16
N GLU A 25 11.30 -18.53 -4.35
CA GLU A 25 12.26 -17.81 -3.52
C GLU A 25 11.81 -16.37 -3.30
N VAL A 26 12.02 -15.88 -2.08
CA VAL A 26 11.72 -14.51 -1.67
C VAL A 26 13.01 -13.80 -1.31
N ILE A 27 13.36 -12.75 -2.04
CA ILE A 27 14.53 -11.92 -1.74
C ILE A 27 14.17 -10.86 -0.71
N CYS A 28 14.95 -10.80 0.37
CA CYS A 28 14.79 -9.78 1.40
C CYS A 28 15.18 -8.40 0.86
N VAL A 29 14.29 -7.42 0.99
CA VAL A 29 14.55 -6.05 0.53
C VAL A 29 15.58 -5.32 1.37
N ALA A 30 15.82 -5.75 2.62
CA ALA A 30 16.74 -5.09 3.54
C ALA A 30 18.20 -5.58 3.38
N CYS A 31 18.41 -6.88 3.17
CA CYS A 31 19.76 -7.46 3.09
C CYS A 31 20.02 -8.24 1.80
N GLN A 32 19.04 -8.32 0.89
CA GLN A 32 19.07 -9.07 -0.36
C GLN A 32 19.31 -10.59 -0.19
N GLY A 33 19.16 -11.10 1.02
CA GLY A 33 19.24 -12.54 1.31
C GLY A 33 18.07 -13.30 0.71
N GLU A 34 18.34 -14.47 0.13
CA GLU A 34 17.35 -15.40 -0.39
C GLU A 34 16.63 -16.11 0.76
N ASN A 35 15.34 -16.27 0.65
CA ASN A 35 14.51 -16.93 1.67
C ASN A 35 13.51 -17.88 1.04
N PRO A 36 13.21 -19.01 1.68
CA PRO A 36 12.13 -19.89 1.24
C PRO A 36 10.78 -19.18 1.20
N PRO A 37 9.90 -19.56 0.27
CA PRO A 37 8.53 -19.02 0.23
C PRO A 37 7.78 -19.44 1.50
N GLY A 38 6.98 -18.51 2.03
CA GLY A 38 6.20 -18.74 3.25
C GLY A 38 6.87 -18.25 4.54
N ASN A 39 8.14 -17.89 4.52
CA ASN A 39 8.77 -17.24 5.67
C ASN A 39 8.21 -15.81 5.84
N ARG A 40 7.83 -15.47 7.07
CA ARG A 40 7.38 -14.12 7.42
C ARG A 40 8.55 -13.17 7.69
N PHE A 41 9.69 -13.71 8.07
CA PHE A 41 10.90 -12.96 8.42
C PHE A 41 12.12 -13.53 7.70
N CYS A 42 13.02 -12.64 7.33
CA CYS A 42 14.31 -13.03 6.74
C CYS A 42 15.17 -13.78 7.76
N HIS A 43 15.64 -14.97 7.39
CA HIS A 43 16.49 -15.78 8.27
C HIS A 43 17.90 -15.20 8.44
N GLN A 44 18.31 -14.22 7.62
CA GLN A 44 19.63 -13.59 7.73
C GLN A 44 19.60 -12.30 8.56
N CYS A 45 18.62 -11.42 8.38
CA CYS A 45 18.58 -10.12 9.05
C CYS A 45 17.35 -9.87 9.91
N GLY A 46 16.41 -10.82 9.98
CA GLY A 46 15.15 -10.67 10.72
C GLY A 46 14.14 -9.72 10.07
N GLY A 47 14.47 -9.09 8.94
CA GLY A 47 13.55 -8.20 8.22
C GLY A 47 12.31 -8.95 7.73
N VAL A 48 11.16 -8.26 7.70
CA VAL A 48 9.88 -8.87 7.28
C VAL A 48 9.92 -9.22 5.80
N LEU A 49 9.56 -10.47 5.48
CA LEU A 49 9.46 -11.01 4.13
C LEU A 49 7.98 -11.19 3.77
N GLY A 50 7.58 -10.62 2.66
CA GLY A 50 6.23 -10.83 2.14
C GLY A 50 5.31 -9.62 2.34
N PRO A 51 4.06 -9.73 1.88
CA PRO A 51 3.08 -8.63 1.85
C PRO A 51 2.58 -8.19 3.23
N GLY A 52 3.40 -8.32 4.26
CA GLY A 52 3.07 -8.03 5.66
C GLY A 52 4.09 -7.16 6.40
N SER A 53 5.03 -6.49 5.72
CA SER A 53 5.77 -5.41 6.38
C SER A 53 4.79 -4.30 6.77
N ALA A 54 5.05 -3.58 7.86
CA ALA A 54 4.16 -2.52 8.37
C ALA A 54 3.84 -1.43 7.32
N ALA A 55 4.64 -1.33 6.25
CA ALA A 55 4.29 -0.62 5.01
C ALA A 55 3.30 -1.40 4.13
N GLY A 56 3.00 -2.66 4.41
CA GLY A 56 2.27 -3.58 3.53
C GLY A 56 0.76 -3.60 3.72
N GLN A 57 0.19 -2.93 4.73
CA GLN A 57 -1.26 -2.82 4.84
C GLN A 57 -1.87 -1.92 3.75
N PHE A 58 -1.04 -1.08 3.12
CA PHE A 58 -1.48 -0.10 2.12
C PHE A 58 -0.80 -0.30 0.75
N VAL A 59 -0.35 -1.52 0.43
CA VAL A 59 0.40 -1.82 -0.81
C VAL A 59 -0.47 -1.75 -2.07
N SER A 60 -1.78 -1.87 -1.94
CA SER A 60 -2.70 -1.79 -3.08
C SER A 60 -3.80 -0.78 -2.79
N PRO A 61 -4.05 0.19 -3.67
CA PRO A 61 -5.17 1.11 -3.53
C PRO A 61 -6.51 0.41 -3.31
N GLN A 62 -6.65 -0.83 -3.78
CA GLN A 62 -7.82 -1.66 -3.59
C GLN A 62 -8.05 -2.09 -2.14
N SER A 63 -6.99 -2.16 -1.31
CA SER A 63 -7.11 -2.59 0.09
C SER A 63 -7.73 -1.53 1.01
N TYR A 64 -7.63 -0.26 0.64
CA TYR A 64 -8.14 0.86 1.43
C TYR A 64 -9.20 1.71 0.70
N THR A 65 -9.41 1.49 -0.60
CA THR A 65 -10.47 2.19 -1.34
C THR A 65 -11.82 1.52 -1.10
N PRO A 66 -12.84 2.25 -0.61
CA PRO A 66 -14.18 1.70 -0.43
C PRO A 66 -14.75 1.14 -1.75
N LYS A 67 -15.48 0.02 -1.67
CA LYS A 67 -16.01 -0.69 -2.85
C LYS A 67 -16.84 0.22 -3.76
N HIS A 68 -17.69 1.09 -3.19
CA HIS A 68 -18.53 2.03 -3.96
C HIS A 68 -17.70 3.04 -4.76
N LEU A 69 -16.52 3.44 -4.22
CA LEU A 69 -15.60 4.34 -4.91
C LEU A 69 -14.85 3.59 -6.02
N ALA A 70 -14.39 2.38 -5.75
CA ALA A 70 -13.76 1.51 -6.74
C ALA A 70 -14.70 1.22 -7.93
N GLU A 71 -15.98 0.93 -7.66
CA GLU A 71 -16.99 0.72 -8.69
C GLU A 71 -17.24 1.99 -9.52
N LYS A 72 -17.33 3.16 -8.88
CA LYS A 72 -17.43 4.45 -9.59
C LYS A 72 -16.22 4.69 -10.49
N ILE A 73 -15.01 4.41 -10.03
CA ILE A 73 -13.78 4.55 -10.83
C ILE A 73 -13.84 3.67 -12.07
N LEU A 74 -14.24 2.40 -11.90
CA LEU A 74 -14.34 1.44 -13.00
C LEU A 74 -15.43 1.80 -14.02
N THR A 75 -16.57 2.30 -13.55
CA THR A 75 -17.71 2.67 -14.43
C THR A 75 -17.48 3.98 -15.16
N THR A 76 -16.73 4.91 -14.60
CA THR A 76 -16.48 6.22 -15.24
C THR A 76 -15.59 6.13 -16.48
N GLY A 77 -14.86 5.01 -16.69
CA GLY A 77 -14.09 4.73 -17.92
C GLY A 77 -13.00 5.76 -18.27
N SER A 78 -12.87 6.83 -17.49
CA SER A 78 -11.96 7.94 -17.74
C SER A 78 -10.51 7.63 -17.33
N ALA A 79 -10.32 6.59 -16.52
CA ALA A 79 -8.98 6.17 -16.08
C ALA A 79 -8.09 5.64 -17.22
N LEU A 80 -8.69 5.24 -18.34
CA LEU A 80 -7.99 4.68 -19.50
C LEU A 80 -7.78 5.68 -20.65
N LYS A 81 -8.44 6.84 -20.59
CA LYS A 81 -8.26 7.92 -21.58
C LYS A 81 -7.37 8.99 -20.93
N GLY A 82 -6.23 9.27 -21.52
CA GLY A 82 -5.29 10.30 -21.03
C GLY A 82 -5.90 11.72 -21.10
N GLU A 83 -6.90 12.00 -20.29
CA GLU A 83 -7.53 13.30 -20.16
C GLU A 83 -6.74 14.19 -19.20
N ARG A 84 -6.59 15.46 -19.54
CA ARG A 84 -6.12 16.48 -18.60
C ARG A 84 -7.29 16.89 -17.70
N LYS A 85 -7.14 16.68 -16.40
CA LYS A 85 -8.13 17.09 -15.39
C LYS A 85 -7.51 18.11 -14.44
N GLN A 86 -8.29 19.07 -14.02
CA GLN A 86 -7.94 19.89 -12.88
C GLN A 86 -8.23 19.09 -11.61
N VAL A 87 -7.26 19.04 -10.71
CA VAL A 87 -7.34 18.30 -9.46
C VAL A 87 -6.83 19.17 -8.32
N THR A 88 -7.33 18.92 -7.12
CA THR A 88 -6.73 19.42 -5.90
C THR A 88 -5.91 18.30 -5.28
N VAL A 89 -4.67 18.61 -4.95
CA VAL A 89 -3.77 17.70 -4.23
C VAL A 89 -3.76 18.12 -2.77
N LEU A 90 -4.13 17.22 -1.88
CA LEU A 90 -4.11 17.41 -0.44
C LEU A 90 -2.93 16.63 0.14
N PHE A 91 -2.08 17.32 0.91
CA PHE A 91 -1.07 16.70 1.76
C PHE A 91 -1.50 16.83 3.21
N VAL A 92 -1.55 15.71 3.91
CA VAL A 92 -1.83 15.65 5.35
C VAL A 92 -0.64 15.01 6.04
N ASP A 93 -0.21 15.59 7.15
CA ASP A 93 0.96 15.16 7.90
C ASP A 93 0.71 15.24 9.39
N VAL A 94 1.38 14.40 10.18
CA VAL A 94 1.24 14.41 11.66
C VAL A 94 2.26 15.36 12.27
N SER A 95 1.79 16.51 12.72
CA SER A 95 2.66 17.51 13.35
C SER A 95 3.33 16.97 14.61
N GLY A 96 4.67 17.09 14.68
CA GLY A 96 5.46 16.65 15.82
C GLY A 96 5.69 15.13 15.92
N PHE A 97 5.40 14.38 14.87
CA PHE A 97 5.57 12.93 14.86
C PHE A 97 7.00 12.48 15.23
N THR A 98 8.03 13.14 14.72
CA THR A 98 9.43 12.81 15.04
C THR A 98 9.69 12.83 16.55
N SER A 99 9.29 13.90 17.22
CA SER A 99 9.45 14.03 18.68
C SER A 99 8.58 13.04 19.45
N LEU A 100 7.44 12.65 18.90
CA LEU A 100 6.54 11.67 19.49
C LEU A 100 7.11 10.26 19.38
N SER A 101 7.62 9.89 18.21
CA SER A 101 8.20 8.59 17.93
C SER A 101 9.48 8.30 18.72
N GLU A 102 10.24 9.33 19.11
CA GLU A 102 11.40 9.20 19.98
C GLU A 102 11.05 8.87 21.44
N ARG A 103 9.81 9.13 21.88
CA ARG A 103 9.35 8.98 23.27
C ARG A 103 8.49 7.75 23.50
N LEU A 104 7.92 7.19 22.45
CA LEU A 104 7.01 6.06 22.52
C LEU A 104 7.69 4.78 22.08
N ASP A 105 7.22 3.67 22.61
CA ASP A 105 7.61 2.36 22.11
C ASP A 105 7.14 2.14 20.65
N PRO A 106 7.92 1.43 19.82
CA PRO A 106 7.56 1.19 18.40
C PRO A 106 6.16 0.62 18.21
N GLU A 107 5.67 -0.21 19.12
CA GLU A 107 4.31 -0.78 19.07
C GLU A 107 3.23 0.28 19.33
N GLU A 108 3.51 1.25 20.22
CA GLU A 108 2.60 2.35 20.50
C GLU A 108 2.54 3.34 19.33
N VAL A 109 3.70 3.65 18.74
CA VAL A 109 3.80 4.46 17.53
C VAL A 109 2.99 3.80 16.41
N HIS A 110 3.15 2.50 16.21
CA HIS A 110 2.41 1.77 15.17
C HIS A 110 0.89 1.81 15.40
N ARG A 111 0.42 1.58 16.63
CA ARG A 111 -1.01 1.66 16.96
C ARG A 111 -1.59 3.06 16.76
N LEU A 112 -0.83 4.09 17.16
CA LEU A 112 -1.23 5.47 16.98
C LEU A 112 -1.36 5.83 15.51
N MET A 113 -0.33 5.50 14.71
CA MET A 113 -0.30 5.79 13.28
C MET A 113 -1.38 5.04 12.50
N SER A 114 -1.63 3.78 12.86
CA SER A 114 -2.72 3.02 12.23
C SER A 114 -4.07 3.72 12.44
N ARG A 115 -4.37 4.19 13.65
CA ARG A 115 -5.60 4.94 13.93
C ARG A 115 -5.64 6.30 13.22
N ALA A 116 -4.51 7.00 13.16
CA ALA A 116 -4.42 8.27 12.44
C ALA A 116 -4.71 8.09 10.95
N PHE A 117 -4.11 7.08 10.34
CA PHE A 117 -4.36 6.75 8.93
C PHE A 117 -5.80 6.32 8.68
N ASP A 118 -6.40 5.51 9.56
CA ASP A 118 -7.82 5.13 9.42
C ASP A 118 -8.74 6.36 9.41
N LEU A 119 -8.47 7.34 10.28
CA LEU A 119 -9.22 8.60 10.30
C LEU A 119 -9.00 9.44 9.04
N MET A 120 -7.74 9.61 8.61
CA MET A 120 -7.39 10.34 7.39
C MET A 120 -8.07 9.72 6.17
N LEU A 121 -8.01 8.40 6.04
CA LEU A 121 -8.64 7.64 4.96
C LEU A 121 -10.16 7.82 4.96
N ALA A 122 -10.78 7.71 6.14
CA ALA A 122 -12.23 7.85 6.28
C ALA A 122 -12.71 9.23 5.82
N GLU A 123 -12.01 10.31 6.21
CA GLU A 123 -12.39 11.65 5.80
C GLU A 123 -12.11 11.92 4.31
N VAL A 124 -10.98 11.51 3.78
CA VAL A 124 -10.71 11.63 2.34
C VAL A 124 -11.77 10.91 1.51
N HIS A 125 -12.14 9.69 1.88
CA HIS A 125 -13.15 8.91 1.15
C HIS A 125 -14.57 9.46 1.34
N ARG A 126 -14.88 10.05 2.49
CA ARG A 126 -16.16 10.69 2.75
C ARG A 126 -16.46 11.79 1.75
N TYR A 127 -15.45 12.53 1.33
CA TYR A 127 -15.56 13.59 0.33
C TYR A 127 -15.18 13.14 -1.09
N GLU A 128 -15.18 11.83 -1.33
CA GLU A 128 -14.87 11.19 -2.62
C GLU A 128 -13.47 11.53 -3.16
N GLY A 129 -12.54 11.82 -2.27
CA GLY A 129 -11.10 11.90 -2.58
C GLY A 129 -10.50 10.51 -2.75
N THR A 130 -9.37 10.45 -3.42
CA THR A 130 -8.60 9.21 -3.63
C THR A 130 -7.23 9.36 -3.01
N VAL A 131 -6.87 8.48 -2.08
CA VAL A 131 -5.51 8.45 -1.54
C VAL A 131 -4.57 7.88 -2.58
N ASN A 132 -3.55 8.66 -2.94
CA ASN A 132 -2.58 8.29 -3.96
C ASN A 132 -1.37 7.57 -3.36
N GLN A 133 -0.86 8.05 -2.23
CA GLN A 133 0.26 7.40 -1.54
C GLN A 133 0.34 7.82 -0.07
N PHE A 134 1.04 6.99 0.71
CA PHE A 134 1.44 7.26 2.09
C PHE A 134 2.87 7.85 2.09
N LEU A 135 3.10 8.87 2.90
CA LEU A 135 4.33 9.65 2.97
C LEU A 135 4.92 9.61 4.39
N GLY A 136 5.31 8.41 4.84
CA GLY A 136 5.79 8.23 6.21
C GLY A 136 4.67 8.36 7.23
N ASP A 137 4.56 9.51 7.87
CA ASP A 137 3.55 9.87 8.86
C ASP A 137 2.36 10.66 8.28
N GLY A 138 2.30 10.77 6.95
CA GLY A 138 1.25 11.49 6.24
C GLY A 138 0.68 10.76 5.04
N ILE A 139 -0.27 11.40 4.38
CA ILE A 139 -0.87 10.93 3.13
C ILE A 139 -0.91 12.02 2.07
N MET A 140 -0.87 11.61 0.81
CA MET A 140 -1.22 12.44 -0.33
C MET A 140 -2.52 11.96 -0.94
N ALA A 141 -3.50 12.84 -1.04
CA ALA A 141 -4.81 12.54 -1.62
C ALA A 141 -5.13 13.47 -2.80
N LEU A 142 -5.94 12.97 -3.72
CA LEU A 142 -6.39 13.67 -4.92
C LEU A 142 -7.90 13.85 -4.88
N PHE A 143 -8.37 15.06 -5.18
CA PHE A 143 -9.78 15.37 -5.40
C PHE A 143 -9.97 15.84 -6.84
N GLY A 144 -10.99 15.29 -7.53
CA GLY A 144 -11.23 15.55 -8.95
C GLY A 144 -10.62 14.52 -9.92
N ALA A 145 -9.90 13.51 -9.39
CA ALA A 145 -9.42 12.37 -10.14
C ALA A 145 -9.37 11.11 -9.25
N PRO A 146 -9.64 9.92 -9.77
CA PRO A 146 -10.09 9.62 -11.14
C PRO A 146 -11.54 10.07 -11.41
N ILE A 147 -12.35 10.28 -10.36
CA ILE A 147 -13.71 10.80 -10.46
C ILE A 147 -13.62 12.34 -10.54
N ALA A 148 -14.17 12.90 -11.62
CA ALA A 148 -14.18 14.36 -11.82
C ALA A 148 -15.26 15.01 -10.94
N HIS A 149 -14.87 16.06 -10.23
CA HIS A 149 -15.77 16.91 -9.45
C HIS A 149 -15.44 18.38 -9.75
N GLU A 150 -16.43 19.18 -10.08
CA GLU A 150 -16.24 20.62 -10.30
C GLU A 150 -15.88 21.35 -9.01
N ASP A 151 -16.33 20.80 -7.86
CA ASP A 151 -16.10 21.32 -6.52
C ASP A 151 -14.90 20.66 -5.80
N HIS A 152 -13.95 20.06 -6.56
CA HIS A 152 -12.82 19.33 -6.01
C HIS A 152 -11.99 20.10 -4.96
N ALA A 153 -11.84 21.41 -5.14
CA ALA A 153 -11.14 22.26 -4.18
C ALA A 153 -11.90 22.39 -2.85
N ARG A 154 -13.24 22.50 -2.90
CA ARG A 154 -14.09 22.61 -1.72
C ARG A 154 -14.18 21.29 -0.95
N ARG A 155 -14.06 20.17 -1.64
CA ARG A 155 -14.07 18.83 -1.02
C ARG A 155 -12.76 18.52 -0.28
N ALA A 156 -11.69 19.22 -0.64
CA ALA A 156 -10.36 19.02 -0.05
C ALA A 156 -10.11 19.86 1.21
N VAL A 157 -11.05 20.75 1.60
CA VAL A 157 -10.90 21.67 2.76
C VAL A 157 -12.10 21.45 3.75
#